data_339489e07ad4afe93fe8a45e34aaf852
#
_entry.id   339489e07ad4afe93fe8a45e34aaf852
#
_cell.length_a   1.000
_cell.length_b   1.000
_cell.length_c   1.000
_cell.angle_alpha   90.00
_cell.angle_beta   90.00
_cell.angle_gamma   90.00
#
_symmetry.space_group_name_H-M   'P 1'
#
loop_
_entity.id
_entity.type
_entity.pdbx_description
1 polymer ?
#
loop_
_entity_poly.entity_id
_entity_poly.type
_entity_poly.pdbx_seq_one_letter_code
_entity_poly.pdbx_strand_id
1 'polypeptide(L)'
;MLFSSYSFLFFFPLVLILVGVLPVKWRNPLLLLASYFFYSCWSRRYCLLLLGCTAVAYVAGRLLEKRKWTFWAGLVTVLGLLAVFKYTDFLLYTLEKLVSRPLPRLSWVLPVGISFFIFQAAGYLVDVYQGKYKAETNFVNFALFVSFFPQLLSGPIGRGGELLPQYREPKKPGFQDLRNGLCTMTWGYFLKLVIADRAAMLVDSVYGAYASLPGICLVFATVVYALQIYCDFAGYSAMAIGAGQMLGIRLPVNFRTPYFAQSVQEFWRRW
;
A
#
# COMPACT_ATOMS: atom_id res chain seq x y z
N MET A 1 8.51 -0.28 -9.87
CA MET A 1 9.17 -1.59 -9.61
C MET A 1 8.17 -2.47 -8.89
N LEU A 2 8.08 -3.78 -9.22
CA LEU A 2 7.21 -4.74 -8.51
C LEU A 2 8.08 -5.70 -7.70
N PHE A 3 7.53 -6.28 -6.63
CA PHE A 3 8.27 -7.30 -5.84
C PHE A 3 8.69 -8.51 -6.68
N SER A 4 7.88 -8.91 -7.67
CA SER A 4 8.17 -10.02 -8.58
C SER A 4 9.12 -9.66 -9.74
N SER A 5 9.63 -8.42 -9.80
CA SER A 5 10.53 -7.98 -10.88
C SER A 5 11.99 -8.32 -10.59
N TYR A 6 12.77 -8.63 -11.64
CA TYR A 6 14.22 -8.79 -11.53
C TYR A 6 14.92 -7.58 -10.91
N SER A 7 14.45 -6.38 -11.20
CA SER A 7 14.99 -5.15 -10.62
C SER A 7 14.87 -5.12 -9.09
N PHE A 8 13.81 -5.72 -8.53
CA PHE A 8 13.63 -5.81 -7.08
C PHE A 8 14.60 -6.80 -6.43
N LEU A 9 14.95 -7.89 -7.12
CA LEU A 9 15.94 -8.87 -6.64
C LEU A 9 17.34 -8.26 -6.45
N PHE A 10 17.69 -7.20 -7.17
CA PHE A 10 18.95 -6.49 -6.97
C PHE A 10 18.79 -5.31 -6.00
N PHE A 11 17.67 -4.59 -6.10
CA PHE A 11 17.39 -3.43 -5.26
C PHE A 11 17.27 -3.79 -3.78
N PHE A 12 16.49 -4.81 -3.44
CA PHE A 12 16.21 -5.14 -2.05
C PHE A 12 17.44 -5.62 -1.26
N PRO A 13 18.28 -6.55 -1.77
CA PRO A 13 19.54 -6.92 -1.10
C PRO A 13 20.50 -5.74 -0.94
N LEU A 14 20.59 -4.85 -1.93
CA LEU A 14 21.40 -3.63 -1.82
C LEU A 14 20.94 -2.76 -0.64
N VAL A 15 19.62 -2.52 -0.53
CA VAL A 15 19.05 -1.75 0.59
C VAL A 15 19.32 -2.44 1.94
N LEU A 16 19.19 -3.78 2.00
CA LEU A 16 19.49 -4.57 3.21
C LEU A 16 20.95 -4.43 3.65
N ILE A 17 21.88 -4.56 2.70
CA ILE A 17 23.32 -4.39 2.97
C ILE A 17 23.59 -2.99 3.51
N LEU A 18 23.03 -1.95 2.86
CA LEU A 18 23.21 -0.58 3.29
C LEU A 18 22.63 -0.32 4.70
N VAL A 19 21.46 -0.88 5.01
CA VAL A 19 20.85 -0.80 6.36
C VAL A 19 21.73 -1.52 7.40
N GLY A 20 22.37 -2.63 7.03
CA GLY A 20 23.28 -3.38 7.92
C GLY A 20 24.58 -2.65 8.19
N VAL A 21 25.19 -2.04 7.16
CA VAL A 21 26.52 -1.39 7.24
C VAL A 21 26.44 0.01 7.84
N LEU A 22 25.47 0.82 7.43
CA LEU A 22 25.37 2.21 7.87
C LEU A 22 25.01 2.34 9.36
N PRO A 23 25.46 3.44 10.02
CA PRO A 23 25.03 3.76 11.38
C PRO A 23 23.50 3.91 11.45
N VAL A 24 22.90 3.48 12.58
CA VAL A 24 21.44 3.46 12.79
C VAL A 24 20.77 4.81 12.51
N LYS A 25 21.44 5.93 12.78
CA LYS A 25 20.94 7.29 12.52
C LYS A 25 20.63 7.55 11.04
N TRP A 26 21.27 6.83 10.12
CA TRP A 26 21.07 6.96 8.68
C TRP A 26 20.01 6.00 8.12
N ARG A 27 19.45 5.09 8.95
CA ARG A 27 18.46 4.11 8.51
C ARG A 27 17.23 4.78 7.88
N ASN A 28 16.60 5.72 8.58
CA ASN A 28 15.37 6.35 8.10
C ASN A 28 15.59 7.23 6.85
N PRO A 29 16.62 8.10 6.78
CA PRO A 29 16.95 8.80 5.53
C PRO A 29 17.23 7.85 4.37
N LEU A 30 17.97 6.75 4.59
CA LEU A 30 18.25 5.75 3.57
C LEU A 30 16.97 5.08 3.06
N LEU A 31 16.13 4.62 3.99
CA LEU A 31 14.86 3.97 3.63
C LEU A 31 13.90 4.94 2.92
N LEU A 32 13.90 6.21 3.28
CA LEU A 32 13.14 7.24 2.59
C LEU A 32 13.64 7.42 1.15
N LEU A 33 14.94 7.54 0.96
CA LEU A 33 15.55 7.65 -0.36
C LEU A 33 15.24 6.40 -1.21
N ALA A 34 15.40 5.21 -0.63
CA ALA A 34 15.09 3.95 -1.27
C ALA A 34 13.60 3.86 -1.68
N SER A 35 12.68 4.37 -0.84
CA SER A 35 11.24 4.39 -1.12
C SER A 35 10.90 5.30 -2.29
N TYR A 36 11.46 6.49 -2.33
CA TYR A 36 11.28 7.41 -3.46
C TYR A 36 11.94 6.91 -4.74
N PHE A 37 13.11 6.27 -4.64
CA PHE A 37 13.73 5.60 -5.79
C PHE A 37 12.86 4.47 -6.31
N PHE A 38 12.36 3.59 -5.44
CA PHE A 38 11.44 2.50 -5.80
C PHE A 38 10.21 3.01 -6.53
N TYR A 39 9.60 4.10 -6.04
CA TYR A 39 8.41 4.70 -6.64
C TYR A 39 8.74 5.42 -7.97
N SER A 40 9.91 6.06 -8.08
CA SER A 40 10.37 6.76 -9.28
C SER A 40 10.56 5.82 -10.48
N CYS A 41 10.87 4.54 -10.23
CA CYS A 41 10.92 3.51 -11.28
C CYS A 41 9.57 3.27 -11.96
N TRP A 42 8.47 3.65 -11.33
CA TRP A 42 7.15 3.66 -11.96
C TRP A 42 6.91 4.97 -12.71
N SER A 43 6.99 6.11 -12.01
CA SER A 43 6.81 7.43 -12.62
C SER A 43 7.45 8.52 -11.76
N ARG A 44 8.37 9.26 -12.36
CA ARG A 44 9.02 10.40 -11.70
C ARG A 44 8.03 11.52 -11.36
N ARG A 45 7.00 11.74 -12.21
CA ARG A 45 5.98 12.78 -11.98
C ARG A 45 5.15 12.50 -10.73
N TYR A 46 4.83 11.24 -10.47
CA TYR A 46 4.04 10.86 -9.29
C TYR A 46 4.82 10.83 -7.99
N CYS A 47 6.16 10.86 -8.02
CA CYS A 47 6.96 11.13 -6.82
C CYS A 47 6.67 12.53 -6.25
N LEU A 48 6.48 13.53 -7.10
CA LEU A 48 6.11 14.87 -6.66
C LEU A 48 4.72 14.89 -6.04
N LEU A 49 3.77 14.12 -6.58
CA LEU A 49 2.44 13.96 -6.01
C LEU A 49 2.49 13.33 -4.62
N LEU A 50 3.24 12.23 -4.47
CA LEU A 50 3.47 11.56 -3.18
C LEU A 50 4.09 12.51 -2.17
N LEU A 51 5.12 13.27 -2.57
CA LEU A 51 5.76 14.27 -1.72
C LEU A 51 4.80 15.39 -1.33
N GLY A 52 4.04 15.93 -2.28
CA GLY A 52 3.04 16.97 -2.04
C GLY A 52 1.95 16.52 -1.06
N CYS A 53 1.39 15.31 -1.28
CA CYS A 53 0.42 14.71 -0.35
C CYS A 53 1.02 14.54 1.05
N THR A 54 2.25 14.05 1.14
CA THR A 54 2.98 13.88 2.40
C THR A 54 3.19 15.23 3.10
N ALA A 55 3.63 16.26 2.37
CA ALA A 55 3.86 17.59 2.93
C ALA A 55 2.55 18.22 3.46
N VAL A 56 1.47 18.13 2.68
CA VAL A 56 0.14 18.63 3.12
C VAL A 56 -0.32 17.94 4.40
N ALA A 57 -0.25 16.60 4.46
CA ALA A 57 -0.67 15.86 5.65
C ALA A 57 0.23 16.15 6.86
N TYR A 58 1.54 16.31 6.65
CA TYR A 58 2.47 16.69 7.71
C TYR A 58 2.15 18.07 8.28
N VAL A 59 2.04 19.08 7.42
CA VAL A 59 1.78 20.46 7.83
C VAL A 59 0.41 20.55 8.51
N ALA A 60 -0.63 19.94 7.93
CA ALA A 60 -1.96 19.89 8.53
C ALA A 60 -1.91 19.26 9.93
N GLY A 61 -1.25 18.11 10.09
CA GLY A 61 -1.08 17.46 11.38
C GLY A 61 -0.35 18.32 12.42
N ARG A 62 0.72 19.01 12.01
CA ARG A 62 1.48 19.92 12.90
C ARG A 62 0.67 21.14 13.34
N LEU A 63 -0.13 21.71 12.43
CA LEU A 63 -0.96 22.87 12.73
C LEU A 63 -2.23 22.50 13.52
N LEU A 64 -2.62 21.24 13.52
CA LEU A 64 -3.83 20.76 14.18
C LEU A 64 -3.83 21.05 15.69
N GLU A 65 -2.66 20.99 16.35
CA GLU A 65 -2.50 21.32 17.76
C GLU A 65 -2.90 22.78 18.07
N LYS A 66 -2.78 23.68 17.08
CA LYS A 66 -3.10 25.10 17.22
C LYS A 66 -4.45 25.48 16.60
N ARG A 67 -4.85 24.83 15.52
CA ARG A 67 -6.02 25.21 14.69
C ARG A 67 -6.78 23.99 14.21
N LYS A 68 -7.90 23.65 14.82
CA LYS A 68 -8.71 22.45 14.46
C LYS A 68 -9.24 22.45 13.01
N TRP A 69 -9.40 23.59 12.37
CA TRP A 69 -9.84 23.65 10.97
C TRP A 69 -8.82 23.07 9.98
N THR A 70 -7.52 23.03 10.34
CA THR A 70 -6.47 22.47 9.51
C THR A 70 -6.66 20.97 9.27
N PHE A 71 -7.37 20.26 10.17
CA PHE A 71 -7.82 18.90 9.96
C PHE A 71 -8.66 18.78 8.69
N TRP A 72 -9.72 19.58 8.60
CA TRP A 72 -10.62 19.54 7.45
C TRP A 72 -9.91 19.96 6.17
N ALA A 73 -9.10 21.00 6.21
CA ALA A 73 -8.31 21.43 5.07
C ALA A 73 -7.36 20.34 4.57
N GLY A 74 -6.60 19.69 5.48
CA GLY A 74 -5.70 18.59 5.14
C GLY A 74 -6.46 17.38 4.60
N LEU A 75 -7.52 16.96 5.29
CA LEU A 75 -8.32 15.79 4.91
C LEU A 75 -8.99 15.99 3.54
N VAL A 76 -9.64 17.14 3.32
CA VAL A 76 -10.28 17.47 2.04
C VAL A 76 -9.26 17.54 0.91
N THR A 77 -8.07 18.14 1.15
CA THR A 77 -7.02 18.19 0.12
C THR A 77 -6.53 16.79 -0.25
N VAL A 78 -6.23 15.95 0.76
CA VAL A 78 -5.68 14.60 0.52
C VAL A 78 -6.72 13.69 -0.14
N LEU A 79 -7.96 13.67 0.35
CA LEU A 79 -9.06 12.88 -0.24
C LEU A 79 -9.53 13.46 -1.58
N GLY A 80 -9.55 14.80 -1.71
CA GLY A 80 -9.87 15.48 -2.96
C GLY A 80 -8.89 15.11 -4.08
N LEU A 81 -7.61 15.00 -3.76
CA LEU A 81 -6.60 14.52 -4.70
C LEU A 81 -6.93 13.11 -5.20
N LEU A 82 -7.32 12.19 -4.30
CA LEU A 82 -7.77 10.85 -4.69
C LEU A 82 -9.00 10.90 -5.58
N ALA A 83 -9.97 11.75 -5.20
CA ALA A 83 -11.21 11.91 -5.96
C ALA A 83 -10.94 12.40 -7.39
N VAL A 84 -10.05 13.36 -7.54
CA VAL A 84 -9.64 13.90 -8.85
C VAL A 84 -9.02 12.81 -9.72
N PHE A 85 -8.05 12.05 -9.22
CA PHE A 85 -7.39 11.02 -10.04
C PHE A 85 -8.28 9.81 -10.34
N LYS A 86 -9.16 9.44 -9.41
CA LYS A 86 -9.92 8.18 -9.50
C LYS A 86 -11.31 8.36 -10.13
N TYR A 87 -11.96 9.49 -9.89
CA TYR A 87 -13.37 9.66 -10.22
C TYR A 87 -13.66 10.73 -11.28
N THR A 88 -12.68 11.52 -11.73
CA THR A 88 -12.93 12.60 -12.71
C THR A 88 -13.49 12.05 -14.01
N ASP A 89 -12.89 11.01 -14.60
CA ASP A 89 -13.39 10.45 -15.86
C ASP A 89 -14.76 9.78 -15.70
N PHE A 90 -15.03 9.17 -14.54
CA PHE A 90 -16.35 8.65 -14.20
C PHE A 90 -17.40 9.76 -14.10
N LEU A 91 -17.07 10.87 -13.42
CA LEU A 91 -17.96 12.01 -13.28
C LEU A 91 -18.20 12.69 -14.63
N LEU A 92 -17.15 12.90 -15.43
CA LEU A 92 -17.27 13.46 -16.78
C LEU A 92 -18.13 12.58 -17.68
N TYR A 93 -17.97 11.25 -17.61
CA TYR A 93 -18.81 10.31 -18.36
C TYR A 93 -20.29 10.39 -17.93
N THR A 94 -20.56 10.49 -16.64
CA THR A 94 -21.92 10.62 -16.11
C THR A 94 -22.55 11.93 -16.54
N LEU A 95 -21.80 13.04 -16.47
CA LEU A 95 -22.26 14.36 -16.94
C LEU A 95 -22.49 14.39 -18.45
N GLU A 96 -21.63 13.75 -19.25
CA GLU A 96 -21.81 13.63 -20.71
C GLU A 96 -23.14 12.97 -21.05
N LYS A 97 -23.53 11.91 -20.30
CA LYS A 97 -24.82 11.25 -20.44
C LYS A 97 -26.00 12.15 -20.07
N LEU A 98 -25.86 12.95 -19.02
CA LEU A 98 -26.93 13.87 -18.56
C LEU A 98 -27.13 15.06 -19.48
N VAL A 99 -26.03 15.63 -20.00
CA VAL A 99 -26.10 16.86 -20.83
C VAL A 99 -26.22 16.50 -22.33
N SER A 100 -26.07 15.22 -22.69
CA SER A 100 -26.08 14.74 -24.11
C SER A 100 -25.08 15.49 -25.00
N ARG A 101 -23.94 15.90 -24.45
CA ARG A 101 -22.85 16.57 -25.17
C ARG A 101 -21.51 15.89 -24.83
N PRO A 102 -20.63 15.67 -25.82
CA PRO A 102 -19.32 15.08 -25.55
C PRO A 102 -18.48 16.00 -24.67
N LEU A 103 -17.98 15.47 -23.55
CA LEU A 103 -17.05 16.16 -22.66
C LEU A 103 -15.62 15.63 -22.83
N PRO A 104 -14.60 16.46 -22.69
CA PRO A 104 -13.22 16.04 -22.82
C PRO A 104 -12.85 15.06 -21.70
N ARG A 105 -12.31 13.89 -22.06
CA ARG A 105 -11.76 12.93 -21.10
C ARG A 105 -10.31 13.29 -20.80
N LEU A 106 -9.98 13.32 -19.52
CA LEU A 106 -8.62 13.66 -19.09
C LEU A 106 -7.67 12.47 -19.19
N SER A 107 -8.19 11.24 -19.22
CA SER A 107 -7.44 9.97 -19.38
C SER A 107 -6.17 9.92 -18.50
N TRP A 108 -6.28 10.41 -17.28
CA TRP A 108 -5.14 10.43 -16.36
C TRP A 108 -4.82 9.01 -15.91
N VAL A 109 -3.55 8.64 -16.05
CA VAL A 109 -3.07 7.37 -15.54
C VAL A 109 -3.12 7.41 -14.01
N LEU A 110 -3.90 6.51 -13.40
CA LEU A 110 -4.02 6.43 -11.95
C LEU A 110 -2.65 6.07 -11.34
N PRO A 111 -2.11 6.90 -10.42
CA PRO A 111 -0.85 6.58 -9.75
C PRO A 111 -0.97 5.29 -8.94
N VAL A 112 -0.03 4.37 -9.12
CA VAL A 112 -0.04 3.10 -8.38
C VAL A 112 0.12 3.39 -6.89
N GLY A 113 -0.69 2.73 -6.07
CA GLY A 113 -0.67 2.90 -4.62
C GLY A 113 -1.31 4.19 -4.10
N ILE A 114 -1.90 5.06 -4.98
CA ILE A 114 -2.47 6.35 -4.54
C ILE A 114 -3.49 6.19 -3.41
N SER A 115 -4.37 5.21 -3.48
CA SER A 115 -5.36 4.96 -2.43
C SER A 115 -4.68 4.58 -1.11
N PHE A 116 -3.61 3.79 -1.15
CA PHE A 116 -2.90 3.31 0.04
C PHE A 116 -2.23 4.46 0.79
N PHE A 117 -1.39 5.26 0.11
CA PHE A 117 -0.70 6.35 0.79
C PHE A 117 -1.64 7.50 1.19
N ILE A 118 -2.72 7.73 0.43
CA ILE A 118 -3.75 8.72 0.79
C ILE A 118 -4.53 8.26 2.03
N PHE A 119 -5.00 7.02 2.08
CA PHE A 119 -5.71 6.51 3.27
C PHE A 119 -4.80 6.45 4.49
N GLN A 120 -3.52 6.17 4.32
CA GLN A 120 -2.56 6.21 5.41
C GLN A 120 -2.36 7.62 5.94
N ALA A 121 -2.19 8.62 5.04
CA ALA A 121 -2.09 10.02 5.41
C ALA A 121 -3.38 10.55 6.06
N ALA A 122 -4.55 10.21 5.50
CA ALA A 122 -5.85 10.56 6.06
C ALA A 122 -6.08 9.92 7.43
N GLY A 123 -5.77 8.62 7.57
CA GLY A 123 -5.84 7.91 8.86
C GLY A 123 -4.97 8.55 9.94
N TYR A 124 -3.76 8.99 9.57
CA TYR A 124 -2.89 9.74 10.48
C TYR A 124 -3.57 11.06 10.95
N LEU A 125 -4.12 11.85 10.03
CA LEU A 125 -4.80 13.10 10.38
C LEU A 125 -5.99 12.86 11.32
N VAL A 126 -6.78 11.82 11.06
CA VAL A 126 -7.92 11.43 11.90
C VAL A 126 -7.45 11.02 13.30
N ASP A 127 -6.41 10.20 13.40
CA ASP A 127 -5.90 9.73 14.70
C ASP A 127 -5.30 10.87 15.53
N VAL A 128 -4.59 11.82 14.89
CA VAL A 128 -4.08 13.03 15.57
C VAL A 128 -5.24 13.93 15.99
N TYR A 129 -6.27 14.11 15.15
CA TYR A 129 -7.46 14.90 15.48
C TYR A 129 -8.24 14.32 16.67
N GLN A 130 -8.33 12.99 16.75
CA GLN A 130 -8.94 12.27 17.88
C GLN A 130 -8.06 12.26 19.14
N GLY A 131 -6.85 12.80 19.09
CA GLY A 131 -5.94 12.87 20.22
C GLY A 131 -5.30 11.53 20.60
N LYS A 132 -5.34 10.52 19.72
CA LYS A 132 -4.74 9.20 20.01
C LYS A 132 -3.23 9.26 20.21
N TYR A 133 -2.57 10.17 19.52
CA TYR A 133 -1.14 10.49 19.67
C TYR A 133 -0.85 11.91 19.14
N LYS A 134 0.29 12.47 19.59
CA LYS A 134 0.75 13.79 19.15
C LYS A 134 1.27 13.76 17.70
N ALA A 135 1.10 14.88 16.99
CA ALA A 135 1.61 15.01 15.64
C ALA A 135 3.13 14.76 15.55
N GLU A 136 3.56 14.07 14.49
CA GLU A 136 4.98 13.79 14.24
C GLU A 136 5.74 15.10 13.97
N THR A 137 6.86 15.27 14.64
CA THR A 137 7.68 16.48 14.54
C THR A 137 8.78 16.37 13.50
N ASN A 138 9.23 15.16 13.22
CA ASN A 138 10.29 14.89 12.25
C ASN A 138 9.70 14.57 10.88
N PHE A 139 9.95 15.44 9.90
CA PHE A 139 9.45 15.27 8.54
C PHE A 139 9.96 13.99 7.88
N VAL A 140 11.22 13.59 8.12
CA VAL A 140 11.80 12.36 7.53
C VAL A 140 11.05 11.12 8.03
N ASN A 141 10.75 11.05 9.33
CA ASN A 141 9.99 9.94 9.90
C ASN A 141 8.56 9.89 9.35
N PHE A 142 7.92 11.05 9.24
CA PHE A 142 6.58 11.13 8.67
C PHE A 142 6.57 10.79 7.18
N ALA A 143 7.50 11.32 6.41
CA ALA A 143 7.62 11.01 4.99
C ALA A 143 7.88 9.52 4.76
N LEU A 144 8.76 8.91 5.56
CA LEU A 144 8.98 7.47 5.53
C LEU A 144 7.71 6.68 5.91
N PHE A 145 6.97 7.13 6.92
CA PHE A 145 5.70 6.51 7.30
C PHE A 145 4.72 6.44 6.11
N VAL A 146 4.58 7.51 5.34
CA VAL A 146 3.65 7.56 4.21
C VAL A 146 4.19 6.83 2.99
N SER A 147 5.51 6.86 2.75
CA SER A 147 6.12 6.40 1.49
C SER A 147 6.90 5.09 1.60
N PHE A 148 6.92 4.41 2.74
CA PHE A 148 7.72 3.19 2.96
C PHE A 148 7.45 2.14 1.88
N PHE A 149 8.46 1.85 1.05
CA PHE A 149 8.28 1.09 -0.19
C PHE A 149 7.66 -0.30 -0.01
N PRO A 150 7.88 -1.05 1.09
CA PRO A 150 7.24 -2.35 1.24
C PRO A 150 5.71 -2.27 1.32
N GLN A 151 5.16 -1.20 1.94
CA GLN A 151 3.71 -1.04 2.09
C GLN A 151 3.07 -0.16 1.00
N LEU A 152 3.88 0.65 0.28
CA LEU A 152 3.42 1.77 -0.54
C LEU A 152 2.43 1.39 -1.66
N LEU A 153 2.62 0.23 -2.32
CA LEU A 153 1.79 -0.15 -3.47
C LEU A 153 0.49 -0.85 -3.06
N SER A 154 0.56 -1.88 -2.24
CA SER A 154 -0.58 -2.71 -1.81
C SER A 154 -0.30 -3.41 -0.48
N GLY A 155 0.68 -2.94 0.28
CA GLY A 155 1.01 -3.50 1.59
C GLY A 155 -0.03 -3.16 2.67
N PRO A 156 0.12 -3.71 3.87
CA PRO A 156 -0.76 -3.38 4.98
C PRO A 156 -0.74 -1.89 5.29
N ILE A 157 -1.91 -1.28 5.43
CA ILE A 157 -2.02 0.13 5.82
C ILE A 157 -1.65 0.25 7.29
N GLY A 158 -0.45 0.76 7.55
CA GLY A 158 0.07 0.92 8.91
C GLY A 158 -0.54 2.13 9.62
N ARG A 159 -0.88 1.96 10.90
CA ARG A 159 -1.33 3.08 11.73
C ARG A 159 -0.14 3.88 12.27
N GLY A 160 -0.30 5.21 12.34
CA GLY A 160 0.75 6.09 12.85
C GLY A 160 1.19 5.76 14.27
N GLY A 161 0.25 5.36 15.15
CA GLY A 161 0.55 4.95 16.52
C GLY A 161 1.45 3.70 16.63
N GLU A 162 1.46 2.84 15.62
CA GLU A 162 2.27 1.61 15.60
C GLU A 162 3.61 1.78 14.88
N LEU A 163 3.63 2.57 13.79
CA LEU A 163 4.82 2.70 12.95
C LEU A 163 5.72 3.87 13.33
N LEU A 164 5.17 5.04 13.68
CA LEU A 164 5.98 6.22 14.02
C LEU A 164 6.93 5.99 15.20
N PRO A 165 6.55 5.27 16.27
CA PRO A 165 7.51 4.92 17.34
C PRO A 165 8.72 4.14 16.83
N GLN A 166 8.54 3.22 15.86
CA GLN A 166 9.63 2.43 15.28
C GLN A 166 10.59 3.28 14.41
N TYR A 167 10.09 4.39 13.86
CA TYR A 167 10.92 5.35 13.13
C TYR A 167 11.62 6.35 14.07
N ARG A 168 11.01 6.70 15.21
CA ARG A 168 11.65 7.55 16.24
C ARG A 168 12.81 6.84 16.92
N GLU A 169 12.67 5.52 17.13
CA GLU A 169 13.69 4.67 17.77
C GLU A 169 14.19 3.61 16.78
N PRO A 170 14.97 4.00 15.77
CA PRO A 170 15.42 3.06 14.76
C PRO A 170 16.36 2.02 15.36
N LYS A 171 16.13 0.74 15.06
CA LYS A 171 16.96 -0.40 15.51
C LYS A 171 17.49 -1.15 14.30
N LYS A 172 18.71 -1.69 14.38
CA LYS A 172 19.20 -2.61 13.37
C LYS A 172 18.44 -3.93 13.45
N PRO A 173 18.08 -4.53 12.28
CA PRO A 173 17.49 -5.86 12.28
C PRO A 173 18.49 -6.89 12.84
N GLY A 174 17.99 -7.78 13.69
CA GLY A 174 18.76 -8.91 14.19
C GLY A 174 18.69 -10.11 13.22
N PHE A 175 19.50 -11.15 13.48
CA PHE A 175 19.46 -12.38 12.69
C PHE A 175 18.07 -13.01 12.63
N GLN A 176 17.33 -12.98 13.74
CA GLN A 176 15.98 -13.51 13.81
C GLN A 176 14.99 -12.71 12.95
N ASP A 177 15.14 -11.38 12.87
CA ASP A 177 14.32 -10.54 12.00
C ASP A 177 14.59 -10.86 10.53
N LEU A 178 15.86 -11.05 10.15
CA LEU A 178 16.24 -11.44 8.79
C LEU A 178 15.68 -12.81 8.42
N ARG A 179 15.86 -13.82 9.28
CA ARG A 179 15.36 -15.18 9.06
C ARG A 179 13.85 -15.21 8.92
N ASN A 180 13.13 -14.66 9.89
CA ASN A 180 11.68 -14.69 9.90
C ASN A 180 11.09 -13.87 8.76
N GLY A 181 11.70 -12.70 8.47
CA GLY A 181 11.32 -11.87 7.35
C GLY A 181 11.50 -12.58 6.01
N LEU A 182 12.63 -13.28 5.82
CA LEU A 182 12.87 -14.08 4.62
C LEU A 182 11.85 -15.22 4.46
N CYS A 183 11.57 -15.96 5.53
CA CYS A 183 10.54 -17.01 5.50
C CYS A 183 9.16 -16.45 5.14
N THR A 184 8.77 -15.32 5.75
CA THR A 184 7.47 -14.66 5.47
C THR A 184 7.41 -14.17 4.03
N MET A 185 8.50 -13.59 3.53
CA MET A 185 8.59 -13.10 2.16
C MET A 185 8.54 -14.25 1.15
N THR A 186 9.24 -15.35 1.41
CA THR A 186 9.21 -16.57 0.57
C THR A 186 7.80 -17.17 0.53
N TRP A 187 7.11 -17.22 1.66
CA TRP A 187 5.71 -17.63 1.72
C TRP A 187 4.82 -16.73 0.86
N GLY A 188 5.05 -15.41 0.92
CA GLY A 188 4.35 -14.44 0.07
C GLY A 188 4.57 -14.69 -1.42
N TYR A 189 5.80 -14.95 -1.84
CA TYR A 189 6.12 -15.34 -3.23
C TYR A 189 5.44 -16.64 -3.64
N PHE A 190 5.39 -17.64 -2.76
CA PHE A 190 4.69 -18.90 -3.03
C PHE A 190 3.19 -18.64 -3.29
N LEU A 191 2.52 -17.90 -2.42
CA LEU A 191 1.10 -17.56 -2.60
C LEU A 191 0.85 -16.80 -3.91
N LYS A 192 1.71 -15.82 -4.23
CA LYS A 192 1.56 -14.98 -5.43
C LYS A 192 1.89 -15.75 -6.71
N LEU A 193 3.10 -16.30 -6.82
CA LEU A 193 3.61 -16.83 -8.09
C LEU A 193 3.14 -18.27 -8.37
N VAL A 194 2.98 -19.08 -7.32
CA VAL A 194 2.63 -20.50 -7.48
C VAL A 194 1.13 -20.72 -7.44
N ILE A 195 0.40 -19.99 -6.57
CA ILE A 195 -1.04 -20.19 -6.43
C ILE A 195 -1.81 -19.15 -7.24
N ALA A 196 -1.67 -17.85 -6.92
CA ALA A 196 -2.53 -16.80 -7.48
C ALA A 196 -2.34 -16.64 -8.99
N ASP A 197 -1.11 -16.54 -9.49
CA ASP A 197 -0.85 -16.35 -10.91
C ASP A 197 -1.25 -17.59 -11.74
N ARG A 198 -1.15 -18.81 -11.19
CA ARG A 198 -1.63 -20.02 -11.87
C ARG A 198 -3.15 -20.12 -11.85
N ALA A 199 -3.78 -19.77 -10.73
CA ALA A 199 -5.24 -19.67 -10.66
C ALA A 199 -5.79 -18.63 -11.64
N ALA A 200 -5.12 -17.49 -11.81
CA ALA A 200 -5.49 -16.45 -12.78
C ALA A 200 -5.56 -16.99 -14.21
N MET A 201 -4.56 -17.76 -14.64
CA MET A 201 -4.55 -18.35 -16.00
C MET A 201 -5.77 -19.25 -16.25
N LEU A 202 -6.18 -20.05 -15.25
CA LEU A 202 -7.34 -20.90 -15.33
C LEU A 202 -8.64 -20.05 -15.37
N VAL A 203 -8.76 -19.10 -14.46
CA VAL A 203 -9.95 -18.22 -14.37
C VAL A 203 -10.15 -17.43 -15.66
N ASP A 204 -9.07 -16.83 -16.18
CA ASP A 204 -9.12 -16.04 -17.43
C ASP A 204 -9.49 -16.91 -18.63
N SER A 205 -8.99 -18.15 -18.70
CA SER A 205 -9.34 -19.08 -19.80
C SER A 205 -10.81 -19.49 -19.76
N VAL A 206 -11.36 -19.78 -18.58
CA VAL A 206 -12.77 -20.18 -18.41
C VAL A 206 -13.69 -18.99 -18.67
N TYR A 207 -13.42 -17.82 -18.10
CA TYR A 207 -14.25 -16.64 -18.32
C TYR A 207 -14.11 -16.07 -19.73
N GLY A 208 -12.96 -16.23 -20.38
CA GLY A 208 -12.80 -15.88 -21.81
C GLY A 208 -13.65 -16.72 -22.75
N ALA A 209 -13.99 -17.96 -22.36
CA ALA A 209 -14.80 -18.90 -23.13
C ALA A 209 -16.21 -19.15 -22.53
N TYR A 210 -16.71 -18.23 -21.69
CA TYR A 210 -17.92 -18.42 -20.88
C TYR A 210 -19.15 -18.84 -21.66
N ALA A 211 -19.31 -18.37 -22.90
CA ALA A 211 -20.47 -18.67 -23.74
C ALA A 211 -20.49 -20.11 -24.30
N SER A 212 -19.32 -20.77 -24.35
CA SER A 212 -19.14 -22.12 -24.90
C SER A 212 -19.00 -23.21 -23.83
N LEU A 213 -18.89 -22.83 -22.57
CA LEU A 213 -18.64 -23.75 -21.46
C LEU A 213 -19.90 -24.06 -20.65
N PRO A 214 -20.03 -25.29 -20.12
CA PRO A 214 -21.09 -25.64 -19.19
C PRO A 214 -21.05 -24.76 -17.93
N GLY A 215 -22.24 -24.46 -17.36
CA GLY A 215 -22.35 -23.62 -16.15
C GLY A 215 -21.51 -24.10 -14.95
N ILE A 216 -21.32 -25.42 -14.83
CA ILE A 216 -20.46 -26.00 -13.76
C ILE A 216 -19.02 -25.53 -13.83
N CYS A 217 -18.49 -25.31 -15.05
CA CYS A 217 -17.14 -24.75 -15.23
C CYS A 217 -17.05 -23.32 -14.70
N LEU A 218 -18.12 -22.52 -14.90
CA LEU A 218 -18.17 -21.15 -14.39
C LEU A 218 -18.27 -21.11 -12.86
N VAL A 219 -19.05 -22.02 -12.26
CA VAL A 219 -19.11 -22.16 -10.79
C VAL A 219 -17.73 -22.52 -10.22
N PHE A 220 -17.06 -23.52 -10.83
CA PHE A 220 -15.71 -23.90 -10.43
C PHE A 220 -14.71 -22.73 -10.56
N ALA A 221 -14.72 -22.02 -11.70
CA ALA A 221 -13.87 -20.87 -11.93
C ALA A 221 -14.13 -19.75 -10.89
N THR A 222 -15.38 -19.54 -10.44
CA THR A 222 -15.71 -18.57 -9.40
C THR A 222 -15.09 -18.92 -8.05
N VAL A 223 -15.09 -20.22 -7.68
CA VAL A 223 -14.43 -20.68 -6.45
C VAL A 223 -12.91 -20.48 -6.55
N VAL A 224 -12.31 -20.83 -7.70
CA VAL A 224 -10.87 -20.62 -7.94
C VAL A 224 -10.54 -19.12 -7.94
N TYR A 225 -11.41 -18.27 -8.48
CA TYR A 225 -11.25 -16.81 -8.46
C TYR A 225 -11.23 -16.24 -7.04
N ALA A 226 -12.09 -16.75 -6.15
CA ALA A 226 -12.05 -16.37 -4.74
C ALA A 226 -10.70 -16.72 -4.10
N LEU A 227 -10.18 -17.92 -4.37
CA LEU A 227 -8.83 -18.32 -3.92
C LEU A 227 -7.73 -17.44 -4.52
N GLN A 228 -7.83 -17.13 -5.82
CA GLN A 228 -6.89 -16.26 -6.53
C GLN A 228 -6.80 -14.88 -5.87
N ILE A 229 -7.94 -14.20 -5.65
CA ILE A 229 -7.97 -12.87 -5.02
C ILE A 229 -7.29 -12.89 -3.65
N TYR A 230 -7.61 -13.90 -2.84
CA TYR A 230 -7.02 -14.04 -1.52
C TYR A 230 -5.51 -14.25 -1.60
N CYS A 231 -5.06 -15.22 -2.40
CA CYS A 231 -3.64 -15.57 -2.49
C CYS A 231 -2.81 -14.43 -3.12
N ASP A 232 -3.39 -13.69 -4.07
CA ASP A 232 -2.74 -12.53 -4.69
C ASP A 232 -2.48 -11.43 -3.65
N PHE A 233 -3.52 -11.04 -2.91
CA PHE A 233 -3.40 -9.95 -1.96
C PHE A 233 -2.69 -10.36 -0.66
N ALA A 234 -2.96 -11.56 -0.14
CA ALA A 234 -2.25 -12.10 1.03
C ALA A 234 -0.76 -12.35 0.73
N GLY A 235 -0.45 -12.83 -0.48
CA GLY A 235 0.92 -13.01 -0.94
C GLY A 235 1.68 -11.69 -1.00
N TYR A 236 1.08 -10.66 -1.59
CA TYR A 236 1.69 -9.32 -1.61
C TYR A 236 1.89 -8.76 -0.20
N SER A 237 0.87 -8.88 0.68
CA SER A 237 0.97 -8.45 2.08
C SER A 237 2.09 -9.18 2.83
N ALA A 238 2.24 -10.49 2.63
CA ALA A 238 3.29 -11.28 3.25
C ALA A 238 4.69 -10.86 2.76
N MET A 239 4.85 -10.60 1.45
CA MET A 239 6.10 -10.05 0.91
C MET A 239 6.44 -8.70 1.54
N ALA A 240 5.45 -7.80 1.67
CA ALA A 240 5.63 -6.49 2.30
C ALA A 240 6.02 -6.60 3.79
N ILE A 241 5.33 -7.46 4.54
CA ILE A 241 5.61 -7.72 5.97
C ILE A 241 7.01 -8.29 6.14
N GLY A 242 7.37 -9.30 5.32
CA GLY A 242 8.69 -9.93 5.36
C GLY A 242 9.80 -8.93 5.03
N ALA A 243 9.64 -8.13 3.98
CA ALA A 243 10.58 -7.07 3.61
C ALA A 243 10.72 -6.03 4.72
N GLY A 244 9.60 -5.56 5.30
CA GLY A 244 9.61 -4.64 6.43
C GLY A 244 10.37 -5.20 7.62
N GLN A 245 10.12 -6.46 8.00
CA GLN A 245 10.78 -7.14 9.11
C GLN A 245 12.29 -7.26 8.90
N MET A 246 12.73 -7.63 7.70
CA MET A 246 14.16 -7.69 7.34
C MET A 246 14.84 -6.30 7.43
N LEU A 247 14.08 -5.21 7.26
CA LEU A 247 14.55 -3.83 7.43
C LEU A 247 14.43 -3.31 8.87
N GLY A 248 13.98 -4.14 9.82
CA GLY A 248 13.79 -3.78 11.23
C GLY A 248 12.50 -2.99 11.49
N ILE A 249 11.49 -3.12 10.62
CA ILE A 249 10.19 -2.45 10.73
C ILE A 249 9.10 -3.51 10.71
N ARG A 250 8.27 -3.54 11.76
CA ARG A 250 7.15 -4.48 11.89
C ARG A 250 5.88 -3.84 11.33
N LEU A 251 5.43 -4.36 10.19
CA LEU A 251 4.15 -4.00 9.61
C LEU A 251 3.00 -4.81 10.23
N PRO A 252 1.78 -4.27 10.27
CA PRO A 252 0.62 -5.00 10.77
C PRO A 252 0.27 -6.20 9.88
N VAL A 253 -0.31 -7.23 10.47
CA VAL A 253 -0.82 -8.40 9.74
C VAL A 253 -2.17 -8.05 9.13
N ASN A 254 -2.28 -8.19 7.80
CA ASN A 254 -3.48 -7.84 7.05
C ASN A 254 -4.53 -8.97 7.05
N PHE A 255 -4.09 -10.22 6.85
CA PHE A 255 -4.98 -11.36 6.68
C PHE A 255 -4.82 -12.38 7.80
N ARG A 256 -5.96 -12.78 8.40
CA ARG A 256 -6.03 -13.79 9.47
C ARG A 256 -6.98 -14.91 9.06
N THR A 257 -6.62 -15.67 8.01
CA THR A 257 -7.43 -16.81 7.50
C THR A 257 -8.93 -16.47 7.33
N PRO A 258 -9.28 -15.48 6.46
CA PRO A 258 -10.64 -14.93 6.38
C PRO A 258 -11.70 -15.95 5.94
N TYR A 259 -11.34 -16.92 5.10
CA TYR A 259 -12.29 -17.94 4.61
C TYR A 259 -12.72 -18.99 5.67
N PHE A 260 -12.09 -18.98 6.84
CA PHE A 260 -12.53 -19.79 7.99
C PHE A 260 -13.39 -18.98 8.97
N ALA A 261 -13.90 -17.81 8.55
CA ALA A 261 -14.82 -17.03 9.35
C ALA A 261 -16.21 -17.68 9.39
N GLN A 262 -16.86 -17.61 10.56
CA GLN A 262 -18.21 -18.16 10.80
C GLN A 262 -19.32 -17.12 10.56
N SER A 263 -18.96 -15.85 10.34
CA SER A 263 -19.90 -14.78 10.03
C SER A 263 -19.29 -13.76 9.07
N VAL A 264 -20.15 -13.00 8.36
CA VAL A 264 -19.71 -11.90 7.48
C VAL A 264 -18.93 -10.83 8.25
N GLN A 265 -19.36 -10.52 9.47
CA GLN A 265 -18.66 -9.57 10.34
C GLN A 265 -17.25 -10.08 10.71
N GLU A 266 -17.12 -11.34 11.03
CA GLU A 266 -15.85 -11.98 11.32
C GLU A 266 -14.95 -12.03 10.08
N PHE A 267 -15.53 -12.34 8.91
CA PHE A 267 -14.81 -12.31 7.64
C PHE A 267 -14.09 -10.98 7.43
N TRP A 268 -14.81 -9.86 7.50
CA TRP A 268 -14.22 -8.53 7.30
C TRP A 268 -13.23 -8.11 8.40
N ARG A 269 -13.36 -8.66 9.61
CA ARG A 269 -12.37 -8.45 10.67
C ARG A 269 -11.08 -9.24 10.44
N ARG A 270 -11.16 -10.39 9.75
CA ARG A 270 -10.02 -11.25 9.41
C ARG A 270 -9.39 -10.87 8.08
N TRP A 271 -10.18 -10.28 7.16
CA TRP A 271 -9.74 -9.74 5.87
C TRP A 271 -9.08 -8.38 6.06
#